data_b150f6fa99a25db1d050dffab7cadd35
#
_entry.id   b150f6fa99a25db1d050dffab7cadd35
#
_cell.length_a   1.000
_cell.length_b   1.000
_cell.length_c   1.000
_cell.angle_alpha   90.00
_cell.angle_beta   90.00
_cell.angle_gamma   90.00
#
_symmetry.space_group_name_H-M   'P 1'
#
loop_
_entity.id
_entity.type
_entity.pdbx_description
1 polymer ?
#
loop_
_entity_poly.entity_id
_entity_poly.type
_entity_poly.pdbx_seq_one_letter_code
_entity_poly.pdbx_strand_id
1 'polypeptide(L)'
;NPSTLPRYTHVVVALLILGAFASLAVGAWYLLRGKHADFAMKTIRVGAVVGIVASCALIVTAHSSAVEVSQEQPTKLAMMEGMYNDEVPPLYAFGWVDEENEKVITPFAIPGGTSFLATGTWDTEYKGLHSLAQEEKYSDMNVADQPVNLVFQTYHLMVAMYGLIMVTAILAIVFTMRGGRVRSMRWLQKLFVISPLFPFVAIQ
;
A
#
# COMPACT_ATOMS: atom_id res chain seq x y z
N ASN A 1 -11.43 10.09 19.36
CA ASN A 1 -10.15 10.30 18.70
C ASN A 1 -10.43 10.55 17.21
N PRO A 2 -10.04 11.72 16.65
CA PRO A 2 -10.29 12.05 15.23
C PRO A 2 -9.71 11.01 14.26
N SER A 3 -8.63 10.33 14.65
CA SER A 3 -7.98 9.29 13.83
C SER A 3 -8.77 7.98 13.67
N THR A 4 -9.81 7.75 14.45
CA THR A 4 -10.52 6.46 14.44
C THR A 4 -11.26 6.22 13.12
N LEU A 5 -11.95 7.23 12.60
CA LEU A 5 -12.77 7.09 11.40
C LEU A 5 -11.92 6.85 10.13
N PRO A 6 -10.85 7.63 9.84
CA PRO A 6 -9.98 7.37 8.70
C PRO A 6 -9.35 5.97 8.72
N ARG A 7 -8.84 5.53 9.88
CA ARG A 7 -8.26 4.20 10.03
C ARG A 7 -9.29 3.08 9.82
N TYR A 8 -10.48 3.24 10.41
CA TYR A 8 -11.55 2.25 10.26
C TYR A 8 -11.99 2.12 8.80
N THR A 9 -12.23 3.24 8.11
CA THR A 9 -12.64 3.22 6.70
C THR A 9 -11.56 2.62 5.81
N HIS A 10 -10.29 2.95 6.04
CA HIS A 10 -9.17 2.37 5.31
C HIS A 10 -9.12 0.84 5.46
N VAL A 11 -9.23 0.33 6.69
CA VAL A 11 -9.24 -1.12 6.97
C VAL A 11 -10.43 -1.81 6.33
N VAL A 12 -11.63 -1.23 6.40
CA VAL A 12 -12.82 -1.81 5.76
C VAL A 12 -12.66 -1.92 4.25
N VAL A 13 -12.13 -0.88 3.60
CA VAL A 13 -11.86 -0.91 2.16
C VAL A 13 -10.79 -1.95 1.81
N ALA A 14 -9.72 -2.07 2.61
CA ALA A 14 -8.70 -3.10 2.43
C ALA A 14 -9.27 -4.53 2.53
N LEU A 15 -10.17 -4.78 3.48
CA LEU A 15 -10.87 -6.06 3.61
C LEU A 15 -11.80 -6.35 2.44
N LEU A 16 -12.44 -5.33 1.86
CA LEU A 16 -13.23 -5.50 0.62
C LEU A 16 -12.34 -5.92 -0.56
N ILE A 17 -11.13 -5.36 -0.67
CA ILE A 17 -10.16 -5.79 -1.68
C ILE A 17 -9.77 -7.25 -1.46
N LEU A 18 -9.48 -7.65 -0.22
CA LEU A 18 -9.15 -9.04 0.10
C LEU A 18 -10.27 -10.00 -0.31
N GLY A 19 -11.54 -9.68 0.00
CA GLY A 19 -12.70 -10.45 -0.42
C GLY A 19 -12.89 -10.52 -1.94
N ALA A 20 -12.64 -9.41 -2.64
CA ALA A 20 -12.71 -9.35 -4.10
C ALA A 20 -11.62 -10.24 -4.73
N PHE A 21 -10.40 -10.20 -4.22
CA PHE A 21 -9.29 -11.01 -4.71
C PHE A 21 -9.47 -12.49 -4.38
N ALA A 22 -10.05 -12.83 -3.22
CA ALA A 22 -10.47 -14.20 -2.92
C ALA A 22 -11.50 -14.71 -3.94
N SER A 23 -12.46 -13.86 -4.34
CA SER A 23 -13.41 -14.18 -5.40
C SER A 23 -12.72 -14.41 -6.75
N LEU A 24 -11.76 -13.55 -7.13
CA LEU A 24 -10.94 -13.77 -8.34
C LEU A 24 -10.22 -15.13 -8.29
N ALA A 25 -9.60 -15.46 -7.16
CA ALA A 25 -8.86 -16.70 -6.98
C ALA A 25 -9.74 -17.94 -7.12
N VAL A 26 -10.90 -17.94 -6.47
CA VAL A 26 -11.88 -19.05 -6.55
C VAL A 26 -12.34 -19.26 -8.00
N GLY A 27 -12.75 -18.18 -8.66
CA GLY A 27 -13.18 -18.27 -10.06
C GLY A 27 -12.06 -18.75 -10.99
N ALA A 28 -10.85 -18.22 -10.84
CA ALA A 28 -9.70 -18.62 -11.64
C ALA A 28 -9.29 -20.07 -11.39
N TRP A 29 -9.38 -20.53 -10.16
CA TRP A 29 -9.12 -21.93 -9.82
C TRP A 29 -10.09 -22.89 -10.50
N TYR A 30 -11.40 -22.55 -10.55
CA TYR A 30 -12.39 -23.34 -11.30
C TYR A 30 -12.07 -23.38 -12.81
N LEU A 31 -11.65 -22.25 -13.41
CA LEU A 31 -11.25 -22.20 -14.81
C LEU A 31 -10.03 -23.10 -15.10
N LEU A 32 -9.01 -23.04 -14.22
CA LEU A 32 -7.81 -23.89 -14.34
C LEU A 32 -8.14 -25.38 -14.28
N ARG A 33 -9.17 -25.75 -13.51
CA ARG A 33 -9.68 -27.12 -13.39
C ARG A 33 -10.64 -27.52 -14.52
N GLY A 34 -11.00 -26.60 -15.41
CA GLY A 34 -11.98 -26.84 -16.48
C GLY A 34 -13.40 -27.11 -15.98
N LYS A 35 -13.75 -26.66 -14.75
CA LYS A 35 -15.04 -26.92 -14.10
C LYS A 35 -15.86 -25.63 -13.98
N HIS A 36 -17.18 -25.74 -14.15
CA HIS A 36 -18.15 -24.68 -13.90
C HIS A 36 -17.76 -23.32 -14.52
N ALA A 37 -17.35 -23.31 -15.79
CA ALA A 37 -16.79 -22.16 -16.47
C ALA A 37 -17.67 -20.89 -16.41
N ASP A 38 -19.01 -21.05 -16.47
CA ASP A 38 -19.92 -19.90 -16.43
C ASP A 38 -20.04 -19.31 -15.02
N PHE A 39 -20.09 -20.16 -13.99
CA PHE A 39 -20.00 -19.72 -12.59
C PHE A 39 -18.67 -19.03 -12.33
N ALA A 40 -17.57 -19.64 -12.73
CA ALA A 40 -16.22 -19.10 -12.58
C ALA A 40 -16.09 -17.70 -13.21
N MET A 41 -16.59 -17.53 -14.43
CA MET A 41 -16.57 -16.21 -15.10
C MET A 41 -17.42 -15.15 -14.40
N LYS A 42 -18.58 -15.54 -13.85
CA LYS A 42 -19.41 -14.61 -13.07
C LYS A 42 -18.68 -14.18 -11.79
N THR A 43 -18.08 -15.13 -11.08
CA THR A 43 -17.32 -14.87 -9.85
C THR A 43 -16.10 -13.97 -10.11
N ILE A 44 -15.33 -14.24 -11.18
CA ILE A 44 -14.21 -13.38 -11.59
C ILE A 44 -14.72 -11.97 -11.94
N ARG A 45 -15.85 -11.85 -12.63
CA ARG A 45 -16.41 -10.55 -13.02
C ARG A 45 -16.82 -9.73 -11.81
N VAL A 46 -17.49 -10.33 -10.83
CA VAL A 46 -17.84 -9.65 -9.57
C VAL A 46 -16.57 -9.24 -8.81
N GLY A 47 -15.62 -10.16 -8.64
CA GLY A 47 -14.34 -9.86 -7.99
C GLY A 47 -13.56 -8.75 -8.70
N ALA A 48 -13.55 -8.72 -10.05
CA ALA A 48 -12.88 -7.67 -10.82
C ALA A 48 -13.52 -6.29 -10.61
N VAL A 49 -14.86 -6.20 -10.66
CA VAL A 49 -15.57 -4.93 -10.46
C VAL A 49 -15.39 -4.42 -9.03
N VAL A 50 -15.63 -5.27 -8.03
CA VAL A 50 -15.47 -4.88 -6.62
C VAL A 50 -13.99 -4.54 -6.34
N GLY A 51 -13.07 -5.34 -6.86
CA GLY A 51 -11.63 -5.14 -6.69
C GLY A 51 -11.15 -3.80 -7.22
N ILE A 52 -11.52 -3.41 -8.45
CA ILE A 52 -11.08 -2.13 -9.00
C ILE A 52 -11.74 -0.94 -8.28
N VAL A 53 -13.02 -1.01 -7.97
CA VAL A 53 -13.73 0.06 -7.25
C VAL A 53 -13.14 0.25 -5.84
N ALA A 54 -12.94 -0.84 -5.11
CA ALA A 54 -12.35 -0.78 -3.77
C ALA A 54 -10.88 -0.32 -3.82
N SER A 55 -10.09 -0.72 -4.84
CA SER A 55 -8.72 -0.24 -5.01
C SER A 55 -8.66 1.25 -5.29
N CYS A 56 -9.56 1.79 -6.10
CA CYS A 56 -9.67 3.24 -6.30
C CYS A 56 -10.10 3.97 -5.02
N ALA A 57 -11.05 3.42 -4.27
CA ALA A 57 -11.46 3.98 -2.98
C ALA A 57 -10.31 3.97 -1.95
N LEU A 58 -9.43 2.95 -2.01
CA LEU A 58 -8.28 2.87 -1.12
C LEU A 58 -7.30 4.02 -1.31
N ILE A 59 -7.14 4.57 -2.53
CA ILE A 59 -6.31 5.76 -2.76
C ILE A 59 -6.78 6.93 -1.90
N VAL A 60 -8.09 7.17 -1.88
CA VAL A 60 -8.68 8.28 -1.11
C VAL A 60 -8.48 8.08 0.39
N THR A 61 -8.76 6.87 0.89
CA THR A 61 -8.59 6.58 2.32
C THR A 61 -7.12 6.52 2.73
N ALA A 62 -6.22 6.08 1.86
CA ALA A 62 -4.78 6.09 2.10
C ALA A 62 -4.24 7.51 2.17
N HIS A 63 -4.65 8.40 1.25
CA HIS A 63 -4.30 9.81 1.31
C HIS A 63 -4.75 10.46 2.62
N SER A 64 -6.00 10.25 3.03
CA SER A 64 -6.51 10.77 4.31
C SER A 64 -5.71 10.23 5.51
N SER A 65 -5.31 8.95 5.47
CA SER A 65 -4.48 8.35 6.52
C SER A 65 -3.05 8.91 6.53
N ALA A 66 -2.47 9.20 5.35
CA ALA A 66 -1.14 9.80 5.24
C ALA A 66 -1.12 11.22 5.81
N VAL A 67 -2.13 12.04 5.46
CA VAL A 67 -2.30 13.39 6.03
C VAL A 67 -2.40 13.33 7.55
N GLU A 68 -3.22 12.41 8.08
CA GLU A 68 -3.36 12.25 9.53
C GLU A 68 -2.06 11.82 10.20
N VAL A 69 -1.33 10.86 9.62
CA VAL A 69 -0.03 10.42 10.17
C VAL A 69 0.96 11.58 10.20
N SER A 70 0.99 12.42 9.16
CA SER A 70 1.88 13.57 9.10
C SER A 70 1.60 14.62 10.18
N GLN A 71 0.34 14.75 10.62
CA GLN A 71 -0.08 15.75 11.63
C GLN A 71 -0.04 15.20 13.05
N GLU A 72 -0.50 13.97 13.26
CA GLU A 72 -0.72 13.41 14.60
C GLU A 72 0.40 12.46 15.06
N GLN A 73 1.19 11.92 14.13
CA GLN A 73 2.23 10.93 14.40
C GLN A 73 3.53 11.23 13.62
N PRO A 74 4.15 12.39 13.81
CA PRO A 74 5.32 12.82 13.04
C PRO A 74 6.52 11.87 13.21
N THR A 75 6.71 11.27 14.39
CA THR A 75 7.75 10.25 14.61
C THR A 75 7.55 9.01 13.74
N LYS A 76 6.29 8.60 13.56
CA LYS A 76 5.97 7.48 12.68
C LYS A 76 6.24 7.83 11.22
N LEU A 77 5.88 9.05 10.78
CA LEU A 77 6.20 9.51 9.43
C LEU A 77 7.72 9.50 9.20
N ALA A 78 8.49 10.06 10.15
CA ALA A 78 9.93 10.09 10.07
C ALA A 78 10.54 8.68 9.94
N MET A 79 10.05 7.70 10.69
CA MET A 79 10.49 6.30 10.56
C MET A 79 10.05 5.66 9.23
N MET A 80 8.83 5.95 8.75
CA MET A 80 8.31 5.40 7.48
C MET A 80 9.13 5.87 6.28
N GLU A 81 9.66 7.10 6.33
CA GLU A 81 10.47 7.70 5.26
C GLU A 81 12.00 7.63 5.56
N GLY A 82 12.40 7.12 6.73
CA GLY A 82 13.81 7.00 7.11
C GLY A 82 14.50 8.34 7.40
N MET A 83 13.74 9.33 7.86
CA MET A 83 14.20 10.70 8.10
C MET A 83 14.81 10.86 9.49
N TYR A 84 16.11 11.02 9.58
CA TYR A 84 16.79 11.34 10.83
C TYR A 84 16.89 12.86 11.06
N ASN A 85 17.09 13.63 9.99
CA ASN A 85 17.16 15.09 10.00
C ASN A 85 15.93 15.70 9.31
N ASP A 86 15.73 17.00 9.55
CA ASP A 86 14.65 17.76 8.92
C ASP A 86 14.91 17.84 7.41
N GLU A 87 13.94 17.43 6.61
CA GLU A 87 14.06 17.41 5.16
C GLU A 87 12.69 17.46 4.47
N VAL A 88 12.73 17.73 3.17
CA VAL A 88 11.58 17.53 2.28
C VAL A 88 11.59 16.06 1.86
N PRO A 89 10.70 15.21 2.38
CA PRO A 89 10.80 13.78 2.18
C PRO A 89 10.58 13.39 0.70
N PRO A 90 11.55 12.69 0.11
CA PRO A 90 11.35 12.09 -1.21
C PRO A 90 10.41 10.89 -1.13
N LEU A 91 9.80 10.51 -2.25
CA LEU A 91 9.07 9.26 -2.34
C LEU A 91 10.03 8.15 -2.80
N TYR A 92 10.24 7.19 -1.95
CA TYR A 92 11.03 6.01 -2.27
C TYR A 92 10.15 4.90 -2.87
N ALA A 93 10.61 4.28 -3.95
CA ALA A 93 9.96 3.07 -4.46
C ALA A 93 10.35 1.83 -3.63
N PHE A 94 11.62 1.78 -3.24
CA PHE A 94 12.22 0.78 -2.35
C PHE A 94 13.58 1.30 -1.89
N GLY A 95 14.07 0.78 -0.78
CA GLY A 95 15.34 1.19 -0.22
C GLY A 95 15.70 0.37 1.01
N TRP A 96 16.83 0.71 1.62
CA TRP A 96 17.29 0.17 2.87
C TRP A 96 17.75 1.30 3.78
N VAL A 97 17.28 1.34 5.00
CA VAL A 97 17.76 2.32 5.98
C VAL A 97 19.01 1.76 6.66
N ASP A 98 20.11 2.44 6.47
CA ASP A 98 21.36 2.24 7.21
C ASP A 98 21.24 3.02 8.51
N GLU A 99 20.87 2.32 9.60
CA GLU A 99 20.62 2.94 10.91
C GLU A 99 21.92 3.44 11.57
N GLU A 100 23.07 2.86 11.22
CA GLU A 100 24.37 3.31 11.75
C GLU A 100 24.84 4.63 11.13
N ASN A 101 24.58 4.80 9.83
CA ASN A 101 24.94 6.03 9.10
C ASN A 101 23.75 6.97 8.91
N GLU A 102 22.59 6.66 9.47
CA GLU A 102 21.38 7.48 9.47
C GLU A 102 20.94 7.94 8.07
N LYS A 103 20.94 7.01 7.09
CA LYS A 103 20.60 7.34 5.72
C LYS A 103 19.84 6.24 5.00
N VAL A 104 19.04 6.64 4.02
CA VAL A 104 18.36 5.71 3.12
C VAL A 104 19.25 5.40 1.92
N ILE A 105 19.52 4.11 1.70
CA ILE A 105 20.21 3.60 0.52
C ILE A 105 19.16 3.16 -0.49
N THR A 106 19.05 3.87 -1.59
CA THR A 106 18.06 3.58 -2.63
C THR A 106 18.60 3.92 -4.03
N PRO A 107 18.28 3.12 -5.06
CA PRO A 107 18.60 3.48 -6.44
C PRO A 107 17.58 4.44 -7.06
N PHE A 108 16.42 4.65 -6.43
CA PHE A 108 15.36 5.47 -6.99
C PHE A 108 14.58 6.21 -5.90
N ALA A 109 14.56 7.53 -6.04
CA ALA A 109 13.78 8.44 -5.19
C ALA A 109 13.18 9.56 -6.06
N ILE A 110 11.94 9.94 -5.79
CA ILE A 110 11.28 11.11 -6.38
C ILE A 110 11.40 12.26 -5.38
N PRO A 111 12.22 13.29 -5.61
CA PRO A 111 12.39 14.39 -4.67
C PRO A 111 11.06 15.08 -4.35
N GLY A 112 10.77 15.29 -3.06
CA GLY A 112 9.54 15.91 -2.59
C GLY A 112 8.26 15.09 -2.84
N GLY A 113 8.37 13.84 -3.32
CA GLY A 113 7.20 13.04 -3.69
C GLY A 113 6.29 12.73 -2.51
N THR A 114 6.82 12.38 -1.34
CA THR A 114 6.03 12.16 -0.12
C THR A 114 5.42 13.47 0.38
N SER A 115 6.15 14.59 0.30
CA SER A 115 5.62 15.92 0.58
C SER A 115 4.39 16.22 -0.30
N PHE A 116 4.51 15.99 -1.60
CA PHE A 116 3.39 16.19 -2.54
C PHE A 116 2.19 15.31 -2.23
N LEU A 117 2.40 14.05 -1.88
CA LEU A 117 1.31 13.14 -1.50
C LEU A 117 0.60 13.54 -0.21
N ALA A 118 1.32 14.16 0.73
CA ALA A 118 0.75 14.57 2.02
C ALA A 118 0.09 15.95 1.98
N THR A 119 0.64 16.92 1.21
CA THR A 119 0.22 18.33 1.24
C THR A 119 -0.23 18.90 -0.09
N GLY A 120 0.07 18.22 -1.20
CA GLY A 120 -0.09 18.76 -2.56
C GLY A 120 1.03 19.70 -3.01
N THR A 121 2.07 19.90 -2.20
CA THR A 121 3.25 20.73 -2.51
C THR A 121 4.53 19.89 -2.47
N TRP A 122 5.50 20.24 -3.30
CA TRP A 122 6.74 19.46 -3.46
C TRP A 122 7.85 19.85 -2.49
N ASP A 123 7.64 20.87 -1.67
CA ASP A 123 8.64 21.57 -0.88
C ASP A 123 8.33 21.67 0.61
N THR A 124 7.28 20.97 1.09
CA THR A 124 6.97 20.94 2.52
C THR A 124 8.03 20.13 3.26
N GLU A 125 8.73 20.79 4.17
CA GLU A 125 9.70 20.18 5.07
C GLU A 125 9.00 19.51 6.27
N TYR A 126 9.53 18.37 6.69
CA TYR A 126 9.08 17.65 7.87
C TYR A 126 10.25 17.46 8.85
N LYS A 127 9.93 17.40 10.13
CA LYS A 127 10.91 17.17 11.18
C LYS A 127 11.41 15.73 11.15
N GLY A 128 12.71 15.55 11.23
CA GLY A 128 13.36 14.26 11.40
C GLY A 128 13.36 13.81 12.86
N LEU A 129 13.81 12.57 13.10
CA LEU A 129 13.81 11.95 14.42
C LEU A 129 14.62 12.75 15.45
N HIS A 130 15.76 13.37 15.04
CA HIS A 130 16.58 14.16 15.96
C HIS A 130 15.88 15.43 16.44
N SER A 131 15.21 16.15 15.55
CA SER A 131 14.44 17.35 15.91
C SER A 131 13.21 16.99 16.75
N LEU A 132 12.55 15.89 16.44
CA LEU A 132 11.40 15.40 17.21
C LEU A 132 11.80 14.98 18.63
N ALA A 133 12.95 14.33 18.81
CA ALA A 133 13.45 13.92 20.12
C ALA A 133 13.76 15.10 21.05
N GLN A 134 13.92 16.32 20.51
CA GLN A 134 14.13 17.55 21.30
C GLN A 134 12.82 18.18 21.78
N GLU A 135 11.67 17.72 21.25
CA GLU A 135 10.37 18.21 21.70
C GLU A 135 9.99 17.60 23.06
N GLU A 136 9.39 18.39 23.95
CA GLU A 136 8.95 17.94 25.27
C GLU A 136 8.08 16.68 25.22
N LYS A 137 7.21 16.59 24.20
CA LYS A 137 6.32 15.42 23.95
C LYS A 137 7.07 14.11 23.72
N TYR A 138 8.30 14.17 23.23
CA TYR A 138 9.11 13.01 22.84
C TYR A 138 10.45 12.94 23.58
N SER A 139 10.58 13.67 24.71
CA SER A 139 11.82 13.77 25.50
C SER A 139 12.40 12.43 25.97
N ASP A 140 11.56 11.42 26.11
CA ASP A 140 11.97 10.06 26.48
C ASP A 140 12.37 9.17 25.27
N MET A 141 12.27 9.73 24.05
CA MET A 141 12.61 8.97 22.84
C MET A 141 14.12 8.96 22.61
N ASN A 142 14.70 7.75 22.63
CA ASN A 142 16.07 7.55 22.14
C ASN A 142 16.03 7.17 20.65
N VAL A 143 16.61 8.00 19.80
CA VAL A 143 16.62 7.82 18.34
C VAL A 143 17.32 6.53 17.95
N ALA A 144 18.41 6.17 18.63
CA ALA A 144 19.18 4.95 18.35
C ALA A 144 18.40 3.64 18.62
N ASP A 145 17.38 3.68 19.47
CA ASP A 145 16.57 2.51 19.81
C ASP A 145 15.33 2.38 18.91
N GLN A 146 15.12 3.33 17.98
CA GLN A 146 13.96 3.28 17.10
C GLN A 146 14.18 2.29 15.94
N PRO A 147 13.24 1.38 15.66
CA PRO A 147 13.36 0.38 14.61
C PRO A 147 13.06 0.98 13.23
N VAL A 148 13.85 1.98 12.82
CA VAL A 148 13.56 2.80 11.63
C VAL A 148 13.51 1.94 10.38
N ASN A 149 14.51 1.08 10.16
CA ASN A 149 14.55 0.23 8.99
C ASN A 149 13.37 -0.77 8.94
N LEU A 150 12.96 -1.31 10.07
CA LEU A 150 11.80 -2.22 10.12
C LEU A 150 10.51 -1.49 9.72
N VAL A 151 10.28 -0.28 10.25
CA VAL A 151 9.10 0.53 9.93
C VAL A 151 9.12 0.95 8.47
N PHE A 152 10.27 1.40 7.98
CA PHE A 152 10.49 1.73 6.57
C PHE A 152 10.14 0.54 5.65
N GLN A 153 10.70 -0.65 5.91
CA GLN A 153 10.48 -1.84 5.09
C GLN A 153 9.02 -2.30 5.08
N THR A 154 8.37 -2.32 6.24
CA THR A 154 6.96 -2.74 6.33
C THR A 154 6.04 -1.78 5.60
N TYR A 155 6.28 -0.48 5.70
CA TYR A 155 5.53 0.55 4.97
C TYR A 155 5.72 0.41 3.45
N HIS A 156 6.95 0.33 2.98
CA HIS A 156 7.24 0.22 1.54
C HIS A 156 6.77 -1.11 0.95
N LEU A 157 6.81 -2.20 1.72
CA LEU A 157 6.21 -3.47 1.33
C LEU A 157 4.69 -3.34 1.13
N MET A 158 4.01 -2.67 2.04
CA MET A 158 2.56 -2.38 1.91
C MET A 158 2.26 -1.59 0.63
N VAL A 159 3.03 -0.54 0.33
CA VAL A 159 2.88 0.27 -0.88
C VAL A 159 3.15 -0.56 -2.14
N ALA A 160 4.20 -1.40 -2.13
CA ALA A 160 4.51 -2.29 -3.24
C ALA A 160 3.40 -3.32 -3.49
N MET A 161 2.86 -3.92 -2.44
CA MET A 161 1.71 -4.82 -2.53
C MET A 161 0.48 -4.11 -3.11
N TYR A 162 0.24 -2.86 -2.73
CA TYR A 162 -0.83 -2.07 -3.32
C TYR A 162 -0.64 -1.86 -4.84
N GLY A 163 0.59 -1.62 -5.30
CA GLY A 163 0.91 -1.59 -6.73
C GLY A 163 0.52 -2.88 -7.46
N LEU A 164 0.84 -4.04 -6.88
CA LEU A 164 0.45 -5.35 -7.42
C LEU A 164 -1.08 -5.56 -7.40
N ILE A 165 -1.77 -5.12 -6.36
CA ILE A 165 -3.23 -5.14 -6.26
C ILE A 165 -3.82 -4.32 -7.42
N MET A 166 -3.37 -3.09 -7.62
CA MET A 166 -3.90 -2.21 -8.66
C MET A 166 -3.68 -2.80 -10.06
N VAL A 167 -2.47 -3.26 -10.38
CA VAL A 167 -2.17 -3.92 -11.67
C VAL A 167 -3.06 -5.14 -11.87
N THR A 168 -3.22 -5.98 -10.86
CA THR A 168 -4.06 -7.19 -10.96
C THR A 168 -5.53 -6.84 -11.14
N ALA A 169 -6.05 -5.82 -10.45
CA ALA A 169 -7.42 -5.35 -10.60
C ALA A 169 -7.69 -4.80 -12.02
N ILE A 170 -6.75 -4.03 -12.59
CA ILE A 170 -6.81 -3.53 -13.97
C ILE A 170 -6.81 -4.71 -14.95
N LEU A 171 -5.91 -5.67 -14.79
CA LEU A 171 -5.88 -6.87 -15.64
C LEU A 171 -7.19 -7.66 -15.54
N ALA A 172 -7.72 -7.81 -14.32
CA ALA A 172 -8.98 -8.52 -14.11
C ALA A 172 -10.15 -7.85 -14.85
N ILE A 173 -10.30 -6.52 -14.74
CA ILE A 173 -11.37 -5.79 -15.42
C ILE A 173 -11.20 -5.84 -16.95
N VAL A 174 -9.99 -5.52 -17.45
CA VAL A 174 -9.71 -5.45 -18.89
C VAL A 174 -9.98 -6.79 -19.57
N PHE A 175 -9.43 -7.88 -19.07
CA PHE A 175 -9.53 -9.19 -19.72
C PHE A 175 -10.84 -9.91 -19.46
N THR A 176 -11.57 -9.56 -18.40
CA THR A 176 -12.91 -10.09 -18.14
C THR A 176 -13.96 -9.41 -19.01
N MET A 177 -13.86 -8.10 -19.23
CA MET A 177 -14.82 -7.36 -20.04
C MET A 177 -14.60 -7.53 -21.55
N ARG A 178 -13.36 -7.72 -22.01
CA ARG A 178 -13.02 -7.94 -23.43
C ARG A 178 -13.32 -9.37 -23.89
N GLY A 179 -14.60 -9.78 -23.88
CA GLY A 179 -15.04 -11.06 -24.42
C GLY A 179 -14.60 -12.28 -23.62
N GLY A 180 -14.29 -12.12 -22.34
CA GLY A 180 -13.96 -13.25 -21.46
C GLY A 180 -12.63 -13.94 -21.78
N ARG A 181 -11.66 -13.22 -22.31
CA ARG A 181 -10.32 -13.72 -22.68
C ARG A 181 -9.59 -14.41 -21.52
N VAL A 182 -10.00 -14.16 -20.28
CA VAL A 182 -9.50 -14.87 -19.10
C VAL A 182 -9.61 -16.39 -19.26
N ARG A 183 -10.66 -16.90 -19.98
CA ARG A 183 -10.85 -18.35 -20.21
C ARG A 183 -9.67 -19.02 -20.95
N SER A 184 -8.99 -18.29 -21.84
CA SER A 184 -7.88 -18.82 -22.65
C SER A 184 -6.49 -18.52 -22.08
N MET A 185 -6.39 -17.60 -21.10
CA MET A 185 -5.12 -17.10 -20.59
C MET A 185 -4.73 -17.78 -19.28
N ARG A 186 -4.09 -18.95 -19.35
CA ARG A 186 -3.69 -19.73 -18.15
C ARG A 186 -2.75 -18.98 -17.20
N TRP A 187 -1.87 -18.13 -17.72
CA TRP A 187 -0.98 -17.32 -16.89
C TRP A 187 -1.76 -16.32 -16.00
N LEU A 188 -2.81 -15.70 -16.58
CA LEU A 188 -3.65 -14.74 -15.87
C LEU A 188 -4.52 -15.46 -14.80
N GLN A 189 -5.03 -16.66 -15.12
CA GLN A 189 -5.73 -17.50 -14.14
C GLN A 189 -4.81 -17.85 -12.95
N LYS A 190 -3.54 -18.21 -13.23
CA LYS A 190 -2.56 -18.47 -12.16
C LYS A 190 -2.28 -17.23 -11.32
N LEU A 191 -2.11 -16.05 -11.96
CA LEU A 191 -1.96 -14.78 -11.27
C LEU A 191 -3.16 -14.51 -10.33
N PHE A 192 -4.39 -14.71 -10.80
CA PHE A 192 -5.58 -14.51 -9.98
C PHE A 192 -5.65 -15.49 -8.81
N VAL A 193 -5.20 -16.73 -8.96
CA VAL A 193 -5.17 -17.69 -7.84
C VAL A 193 -4.24 -17.26 -6.72
N ILE A 194 -3.09 -16.68 -7.04
CA ILE A 194 -2.13 -16.21 -6.02
C ILE A 194 -2.43 -14.80 -5.52
N SER A 195 -3.25 -14.04 -6.24
CA SER A 195 -3.46 -12.61 -5.97
C SER A 195 -4.03 -12.25 -4.59
N PRO A 196 -4.80 -13.10 -3.87
CA PRO A 196 -5.21 -12.80 -2.50
C PRO A 196 -4.03 -12.61 -1.52
N LEU A 197 -2.85 -13.13 -1.86
CA LEU A 197 -1.66 -12.92 -1.04
C LEU A 197 -1.23 -11.44 -1.01
N PHE A 198 -1.51 -10.66 -2.06
CA PHE A 198 -1.13 -9.26 -2.11
C PHE A 198 -1.85 -8.41 -1.05
N PRO A 199 -3.20 -8.37 -1.00
CA PRO A 199 -3.89 -7.66 0.07
C PRO A 199 -3.69 -8.31 1.44
N PHE A 200 -3.50 -9.63 1.52
CA PHE A 200 -3.21 -10.29 2.79
C PHE A 200 -1.89 -9.79 3.39
N VAL A 201 -0.82 -9.73 2.60
CA VAL A 201 0.49 -9.22 3.06
C VAL A 201 0.43 -7.71 3.34
N ALA A 202 -0.34 -6.94 2.58
CA ALA A 202 -0.46 -5.50 2.79
C ALA A 202 -1.18 -5.12 4.09
N ILE A 203 -2.02 -6.02 4.65
CA ILE A 203 -2.80 -5.78 5.88
C ILE A 203 -2.00 -6.16 7.14
N GLN A 204 -0.96 -6.99 7.03
CA GLN A 204 -0.13 -7.41 8.18
C GLN A 204 0.79 -6.31 8.64
#